data_38e2d7c67a2a2a3d32a160cbb0c4cf92
#
_entry.id   38e2d7c67a2a2a3d32a160cbb0c4cf92
#
_cell.length_a   1.000
_cell.length_b   1.000
_cell.length_c   1.000
_cell.angle_alpha   90.00
_cell.angle_beta   90.00
_cell.angle_gamma   90.00
#
_symmetry.space_group_name_H-M   'P 1'
#
loop_
_entity.id
_entity.type
_entity.pdbx_description
1 polymer ?
#
loop_
_entity_poly.entity_id
_entity_poly.type
_entity_poly.pdbx_seq_one_letter_code
_entity_poly.pdbx_strand_id
1 'polypeptide(L)'
;MLKLSATALLLSSVLSANSSDAKVVDFLKKSFKQNPNIVKLNVTVADKTSLQALKGWDAYIVKVDATIKAQGQERAVAQKMIWFSNGEIITQDLVDMKTGESLKESVTPSFKESFYDKANLIYGNPDAKHKVAIFSDPLCPFCRTFVPKAIEDMKKDPKKFAIYYYHFPLASLHPAAVGLTKAAIAAEMQGRKNVVLDLYKVEIDAKETNIEKILEAFNKTLGTKITPADVANPEVEKHFNFALRVADEMMVQGTPSMFFDGKADKSKTMYKKVQ
;
A
#
# COMPACT_ATOMS: atom_id res chain seq x y z
N MET A 1 62.92 2.40 21.95
CA MET A 1 61.69 1.61 21.71
C MET A 1 60.48 2.46 22.17
N LEU A 2 59.84 3.15 21.22
CA LEU A 2 58.73 4.01 21.51
C LEU A 2 57.42 3.25 21.14
N LYS A 3 56.57 2.97 22.13
CA LYS A 3 55.28 2.37 21.89
C LYS A 3 54.26 3.48 21.59
N LEU A 4 53.80 3.55 20.33
CA LEU A 4 52.62 4.36 19.97
C LEU A 4 51.35 3.57 20.35
N SER A 5 50.61 4.12 21.30
CA SER A 5 49.24 3.69 21.59
C SER A 5 48.30 4.39 20.63
N ALA A 6 47.66 3.65 19.74
CA ALA A 6 46.58 4.15 18.88
C ALA A 6 45.28 4.14 19.67
N THR A 7 44.84 5.33 20.07
CA THR A 7 43.48 5.52 20.66
C THR A 7 42.50 5.60 19.50
N ALA A 8 41.68 4.58 19.33
CA ALA A 8 40.58 4.58 18.38
C ALA A 8 39.46 5.45 18.94
N LEU A 9 39.22 6.63 18.33
CA LEU A 9 38.03 7.43 18.57
C LEU A 9 36.85 6.74 17.85
N LEU A 10 35.98 6.12 18.65
CA LEU A 10 34.65 5.73 18.20
C LEU A 10 33.81 7.02 18.03
N LEU A 11 33.66 7.49 16.77
CA LEU A 11 32.65 8.46 16.45
C LEU A 11 31.28 7.76 16.53
N SER A 12 30.59 7.92 17.65
CA SER A 12 29.17 7.69 17.75
C SER A 12 28.46 8.79 16.97
N SER A 13 27.96 8.49 15.76
CA SER A 13 27.04 9.33 15.04
C SER A 13 25.70 9.34 15.80
N VAL A 14 25.57 10.26 16.74
CA VAL A 14 24.25 10.64 17.28
C VAL A 14 23.51 11.30 16.11
N LEU A 15 22.50 10.60 15.55
CA LEU A 15 21.51 11.25 14.69
C LEU A 15 20.81 12.32 15.54
N SER A 16 21.28 13.55 15.44
CA SER A 16 20.56 14.72 15.95
C SER A 16 19.26 14.79 15.15
N ALA A 17 18.14 14.46 15.77
CA ALA A 17 16.83 14.77 15.22
C ALA A 17 16.86 16.27 14.89
N ASN A 18 16.72 16.60 13.60
CA ASN A 18 16.83 17.98 13.15
C ASN A 18 15.74 18.79 13.86
N SER A 19 16.04 19.98 14.38
CA SER A 19 15.09 20.79 15.17
C SER A 19 13.76 21.04 14.43
N SER A 20 13.79 21.02 13.10
CA SER A 20 12.61 21.13 12.25
C SER A 20 11.70 19.89 12.30
N ASP A 21 12.28 18.70 12.39
CA ASP A 21 11.52 17.44 12.44
C ASP A 21 10.74 17.34 13.75
N ALA A 22 11.38 17.73 14.87
CA ALA A 22 10.72 17.78 16.17
C ALA A 22 9.54 18.76 16.17
N LYS A 23 9.67 19.95 15.57
CA LYS A 23 8.59 20.93 15.46
C LYS A 23 7.39 20.38 14.67
N VAL A 24 7.65 19.71 13.55
CA VAL A 24 6.59 19.08 12.73
C VAL A 24 5.87 18.00 13.53
N VAL A 25 6.62 17.11 14.20
CA VAL A 25 6.05 16.04 15.03
C VAL A 25 5.21 16.60 16.17
N ASP A 26 5.72 17.59 16.88
CA ASP A 26 5.03 18.21 18.03
C ASP A 26 3.74 18.93 17.60
N PHE A 27 3.79 19.66 16.48
CA PHE A 27 2.60 20.30 15.90
C PHE A 27 1.53 19.26 15.54
N LEU A 28 1.92 18.21 14.84
CA LEU A 28 0.98 17.17 14.41
C LEU A 28 0.41 16.38 15.59
N LYS A 29 1.22 16.07 16.60
CA LYS A 29 0.74 15.46 17.85
C LYS A 29 -0.31 16.33 18.53
N LYS A 30 -0.07 17.64 18.64
CA LYS A 30 -1.05 18.59 19.22
C LYS A 30 -2.32 18.66 18.40
N SER A 31 -2.19 18.76 17.08
CA SER A 31 -3.32 18.83 16.16
C SER A 31 -4.21 17.58 16.21
N PHE A 32 -3.62 16.39 16.10
CA PHE A 32 -4.38 15.14 16.13
C PHE A 32 -5.01 14.85 17.50
N LYS A 33 -4.34 15.21 18.60
CA LYS A 33 -4.91 15.06 19.95
C LYS A 33 -6.17 15.89 20.22
N GLN A 34 -6.51 16.85 19.36
CA GLN A 34 -7.78 17.57 19.45
C GLN A 34 -8.99 16.67 19.13
N ASN A 35 -8.76 15.55 18.46
CA ASN A 35 -9.81 14.55 18.25
C ASN A 35 -10.00 13.70 19.53
N PRO A 36 -11.15 13.80 20.23
CA PRO A 36 -11.40 13.09 21.48
C PRO A 36 -11.43 11.56 21.34
N ASN A 37 -11.58 11.08 20.13
CA ASN A 37 -11.59 9.64 19.85
C ASN A 37 -10.19 9.02 19.81
N ILE A 38 -9.13 9.81 19.83
CA ILE A 38 -7.76 9.29 19.85
C ILE A 38 -7.34 8.98 21.28
N VAL A 39 -7.20 7.69 21.58
CA VAL A 39 -6.80 7.17 22.90
C VAL A 39 -5.27 7.12 23.04
N LYS A 40 -4.59 6.66 21.97
CA LYS A 40 -3.12 6.62 21.91
C LYS A 40 -2.68 7.22 20.59
N LEU A 41 -1.54 7.92 20.60
CA LEU A 41 -1.01 8.55 19.40
C LEU A 41 0.52 8.53 19.44
N ASN A 42 1.11 8.00 18.37
CA ASN A 42 2.51 8.14 18.06
C ASN A 42 2.65 8.77 16.67
N VAL A 43 3.55 9.75 16.54
CA VAL A 43 3.83 10.44 15.27
C VAL A 43 5.34 10.47 15.12
N THR A 44 5.82 9.98 13.98
CA THR A 44 7.25 9.93 13.63
C THR A 44 7.46 10.38 12.20
N VAL A 45 8.59 11.02 11.92
CA VAL A 45 9.04 11.28 10.55
C VAL A 45 9.67 10.01 10.02
N ALA A 46 9.09 9.45 8.96
CA ALA A 46 9.59 8.26 8.29
C ALA A 46 10.60 8.62 7.18
N ASP A 47 10.37 9.76 6.50
CA ASP A 47 11.28 10.27 5.47
C ASP A 47 11.11 11.79 5.34
N LYS A 48 12.17 12.45 4.82
CA LYS A 48 12.21 13.90 4.59
C LYS A 48 12.95 14.20 3.29
N THR A 49 12.34 14.99 2.45
CA THR A 49 12.91 15.40 1.15
C THR A 49 12.77 16.89 0.96
N SER A 50 13.88 17.59 0.68
CA SER A 50 13.84 19.01 0.34
C SER A 50 13.27 19.23 -1.06
N LEU A 51 12.34 20.18 -1.19
CA LEU A 51 11.67 20.47 -2.45
C LEU A 51 12.59 21.29 -3.37
N GLN A 52 12.95 20.72 -4.53
CA GLN A 52 13.74 21.43 -5.54
C GLN A 52 12.98 22.62 -6.13
N ALA A 53 11.66 22.49 -6.27
CA ALA A 53 10.79 23.51 -6.85
C ALA A 53 10.51 24.69 -5.89
N LEU A 54 10.74 24.54 -4.58
CA LEU A 54 10.37 25.53 -3.57
C LEU A 54 11.44 25.61 -2.48
N LYS A 55 12.39 26.54 -2.64
CA LYS A 55 13.51 26.71 -1.71
C LYS A 55 13.04 26.95 -0.27
N GLY A 56 13.65 26.21 0.66
CA GLY A 56 13.36 26.32 2.10
C GLY A 56 12.16 25.50 2.54
N TRP A 57 11.51 24.76 1.65
CA TRP A 57 10.45 23.83 1.99
C TRP A 57 10.91 22.39 1.91
N ASP A 58 10.50 21.62 2.89
CA ASP A 58 10.69 20.18 2.95
C ASP A 58 9.35 19.44 2.89
N ALA A 59 9.33 18.32 2.22
CA ALA A 59 8.25 17.33 2.31
C ALA A 59 8.60 16.28 3.37
N TYR A 60 7.66 15.98 4.24
CA TYR A 60 7.77 15.01 5.31
C TYR A 60 6.81 13.85 5.05
N ILE A 61 7.31 12.64 4.96
CA ILE A 61 6.49 11.44 5.09
C ILE A 61 6.39 11.12 6.57
N VAL A 62 5.22 11.37 7.14
CA VAL A 62 4.95 11.19 8.57
C VAL A 62 4.16 9.91 8.78
N LYS A 63 4.66 9.01 9.65
CA LYS A 63 3.94 7.85 10.12
C LYS A 63 3.15 8.23 11.37
N VAL A 64 1.86 7.95 11.34
CA VAL A 64 0.92 8.13 12.45
C VAL A 64 0.40 6.78 12.87
N ASP A 65 0.76 6.33 14.08
CA ASP A 65 0.20 5.15 14.72
C ASP A 65 -0.74 5.64 15.83
N ALA A 66 -2.02 5.30 15.74
CA ALA A 66 -3.03 5.74 16.69
C ALA A 66 -3.92 4.58 17.13
N THR A 67 -4.42 4.66 18.37
CA THR A 67 -5.59 3.88 18.81
C THR A 67 -6.76 4.83 18.85
N ILE A 68 -7.80 4.55 18.07
CA ILE A 68 -9.02 5.33 18.02
C ILE A 68 -10.18 4.55 18.62
N LYS A 69 -11.04 5.27 19.36
CA LYS A 69 -12.29 4.73 19.90
C LYS A 69 -13.42 5.04 18.94
N ALA A 70 -14.04 4.02 18.36
CA ALA A 70 -15.17 4.15 17.46
C ALA A 70 -16.26 3.14 17.85
N GLN A 71 -17.50 3.60 18.01
CA GLN A 71 -18.63 2.74 18.37
C GLN A 71 -18.38 1.89 19.64
N GLY A 72 -17.68 2.46 20.63
CA GLY A 72 -17.37 1.77 21.88
C GLY A 72 -16.17 0.79 21.83
N GLN A 73 -15.56 0.57 20.66
CA GLN A 73 -14.43 -0.31 20.46
C GLN A 73 -13.14 0.47 20.16
N GLU A 74 -12.02 0.00 20.65
CA GLU A 74 -10.71 0.53 20.30
C GLU A 74 -10.16 -0.17 19.06
N ARG A 75 -9.64 0.62 18.12
CA ARG A 75 -9.00 0.12 16.90
C ARG A 75 -7.65 0.78 16.72
N ALA A 76 -6.63 -0.03 16.45
CA ALA A 76 -5.34 0.45 16.01
C ALA A 76 -5.44 0.92 14.54
N VAL A 77 -4.88 2.09 14.26
CA VAL A 77 -4.77 2.68 12.92
C VAL A 77 -3.33 3.08 12.71
N ALA A 78 -2.75 2.67 11.59
CA ALA A 78 -1.44 3.11 11.14
C ALA A 78 -1.58 3.74 9.76
N GLN A 79 -1.04 4.93 9.57
CA GLN A 79 -1.14 5.66 8.31
C GLN A 79 0.11 6.47 8.06
N LYS A 80 0.57 6.51 6.80
CA LYS A 80 1.58 7.46 6.33
C LYS A 80 0.90 8.63 5.64
N MET A 81 1.38 9.84 5.91
CA MET A 81 0.85 11.08 5.37
C MET A 81 2.00 11.96 4.88
N ILE A 82 1.77 12.69 3.79
CA ILE A 82 2.71 13.70 3.32
C ILE A 82 2.29 15.05 3.89
N TRP A 83 3.25 15.75 4.47
CA TRP A 83 3.14 17.12 4.95
C TRP A 83 4.29 17.94 4.40
N PHE A 84 4.07 19.22 4.21
CA PHE A 84 5.09 20.18 3.78
C PHE A 84 5.32 21.21 4.85
N SER A 85 6.59 21.57 5.10
CA SER A 85 6.91 22.63 6.06
C SER A 85 8.20 23.35 5.67
N ASN A 86 8.26 24.65 5.99
CA ASN A 86 9.48 25.45 5.94
C ASN A 86 10.05 25.72 7.36
N GLY A 87 9.52 25.01 8.38
CA GLY A 87 9.91 25.20 9.80
C GLY A 87 9.08 26.23 10.56
N GLU A 88 8.26 27.04 9.86
CA GLU A 88 7.35 28.04 10.43
C GLU A 88 5.89 27.74 10.05
N ILE A 89 5.68 27.34 8.82
CA ILE A 89 4.37 26.98 8.26
C ILE A 89 4.35 25.48 7.95
N ILE A 90 3.19 24.84 8.16
CA ILE A 90 2.94 23.45 7.78
C ILE A 90 1.63 23.37 7.01
N THR A 91 1.63 22.55 5.95
CA THR A 91 0.43 22.30 5.12
C THR A 91 0.39 20.87 4.62
N GLN A 92 -0.80 20.37 4.32
CA GLN A 92 -0.98 19.04 3.73
C GLN A 92 -0.75 19.02 2.23
N ASP A 93 -0.81 20.15 1.55
CA ASP A 93 -0.63 20.21 0.11
C ASP A 93 0.00 21.52 -0.35
N LEU A 94 0.76 21.43 -1.42
CA LEU A 94 1.29 22.54 -2.20
C LEU A 94 0.98 22.25 -3.66
N VAL A 95 0.37 23.20 -4.35
CA VAL A 95 -0.03 23.07 -5.76
C VAL A 95 0.80 24.02 -6.61
N ASP A 96 1.40 23.51 -7.67
CA ASP A 96 2.04 24.32 -8.69
C ASP A 96 0.96 25.07 -9.48
N MET A 97 0.99 26.41 -9.42
CA MET A 97 -0.02 27.25 -10.09
C MET A 97 0.07 27.22 -11.61
N LYS A 98 1.21 26.81 -12.17
CA LYS A 98 1.38 26.74 -13.64
C LYS A 98 0.81 25.45 -14.21
N THR A 99 1.00 24.33 -13.49
CA THR A 99 0.56 23.01 -13.95
C THR A 99 -0.76 22.56 -13.33
N GLY A 100 -1.14 23.13 -12.17
CA GLY A 100 -2.25 22.67 -11.36
C GLY A 100 -1.97 21.36 -10.61
N GLU A 101 -0.74 20.87 -10.66
CA GLU A 101 -0.36 19.59 -10.03
C GLU A 101 0.04 19.77 -8.56
N SER A 102 -0.31 18.78 -7.75
CA SER A 102 0.13 18.71 -6.35
C SER A 102 1.58 18.28 -6.27
N LEU A 103 2.40 18.98 -5.48
CA LEU A 103 3.79 18.61 -5.21
C LEU A 103 3.90 17.27 -4.43
N LYS A 104 2.81 16.73 -3.88
CA LYS A 104 2.79 15.37 -3.33
C LYS A 104 3.25 14.33 -4.35
N GLU A 105 2.96 14.54 -5.63
CA GLU A 105 3.32 13.60 -6.69
C GLU A 105 4.83 13.47 -6.86
N SER A 106 5.57 14.54 -6.65
CA SER A 106 7.03 14.55 -6.73
C SER A 106 7.72 13.84 -5.56
N VAL A 107 7.01 13.63 -4.44
CA VAL A 107 7.54 13.01 -3.23
C VAL A 107 6.85 11.68 -2.87
N THR A 108 5.80 11.30 -3.60
CA THR A 108 5.20 9.97 -3.47
C THR A 108 6.20 8.90 -3.90
N PRO A 109 6.38 7.82 -3.13
CA PRO A 109 7.33 6.76 -3.50
C PRO A 109 7.05 6.20 -4.89
N SER A 110 8.10 5.99 -5.68
CA SER A 110 8.01 5.24 -6.93
C SER A 110 8.03 3.74 -6.67
N PHE A 111 7.26 2.99 -7.45
CA PHE A 111 7.18 1.54 -7.35
C PHE A 111 8.54 0.93 -7.74
N LYS A 112 9.20 0.29 -6.78
CA LYS A 112 10.56 -0.25 -6.96
C LYS A 112 10.54 -1.49 -7.85
N GLU A 113 11.62 -1.70 -8.60
CA GLU A 113 11.75 -2.91 -9.43
C GLU A 113 11.64 -4.21 -8.61
N SER A 114 12.17 -4.22 -7.38
CA SER A 114 12.06 -5.36 -6.46
C SER A 114 10.64 -5.69 -6.00
N PHE A 115 9.67 -4.82 -6.27
CA PHE A 115 8.27 -5.08 -5.95
C PHE A 115 7.55 -5.84 -7.08
N TYR A 116 8.06 -5.77 -8.31
CA TYR A 116 7.51 -6.55 -9.44
C TYR A 116 7.87 -8.04 -9.30
N ASP A 117 7.35 -8.67 -8.23
CA ASP A 117 7.59 -10.08 -7.95
C ASP A 117 6.80 -10.97 -8.92
N LYS A 118 7.43 -12.06 -9.37
CA LYS A 118 6.82 -13.03 -10.28
C LYS A 118 5.53 -13.64 -9.71
N ALA A 119 5.45 -13.81 -8.40
CA ALA A 119 4.27 -14.34 -7.74
C ALA A 119 3.05 -13.39 -7.82
N ASN A 120 3.29 -12.09 -8.02
CA ASN A 120 2.24 -11.10 -8.23
C ASN A 120 1.91 -10.87 -9.71
N LEU A 121 2.67 -11.42 -10.66
CA LEU A 121 2.43 -11.29 -12.08
C LEU A 121 1.25 -12.17 -12.49
N ILE A 122 0.09 -11.56 -12.72
CA ILE A 122 -1.13 -12.28 -13.11
C ILE A 122 -1.30 -12.38 -14.63
N TYR A 123 -0.61 -11.52 -15.39
CA TYR A 123 -0.72 -11.51 -16.85
C TYR A 123 0.45 -10.80 -17.52
N GLY A 124 0.78 -11.25 -18.75
CA GLY A 124 1.82 -10.66 -19.59
C GLY A 124 3.24 -11.18 -19.29
N ASN A 125 4.23 -10.52 -19.87
CA ASN A 125 5.64 -10.83 -19.70
C ASN A 125 6.28 -9.78 -18.77
N PRO A 126 7.12 -10.16 -17.79
CA PRO A 126 7.88 -9.20 -16.96
C PRO A 126 8.62 -8.12 -17.76
N ASP A 127 9.07 -8.46 -18.99
CA ASP A 127 9.78 -7.56 -19.89
C ASP A 127 8.85 -6.77 -20.83
N ALA A 128 7.53 -6.79 -20.61
CA ALA A 128 6.60 -6.00 -21.39
C ALA A 128 6.90 -4.51 -21.27
N LYS A 129 6.53 -3.76 -22.31
CA LYS A 129 6.82 -2.32 -22.43
C LYS A 129 6.31 -1.51 -21.24
N HIS A 130 5.15 -1.90 -20.69
CA HIS A 130 4.51 -1.21 -19.56
C HIS A 130 4.24 -2.18 -18.42
N LYS A 131 4.59 -1.76 -17.21
CA LYS A 131 4.30 -2.48 -15.97
C LYS A 131 3.16 -1.79 -15.22
N VAL A 132 2.12 -2.54 -14.89
CA VAL A 132 0.97 -2.04 -14.14
C VAL A 132 0.82 -2.81 -12.85
N ALA A 133 0.89 -2.12 -11.72
CA ALA A 133 0.61 -2.71 -10.40
C ALA A 133 -0.76 -2.26 -9.90
N ILE A 134 -1.58 -3.21 -9.45
CA ILE A 134 -2.96 -2.99 -8.99
C ILE A 134 -3.08 -3.49 -7.56
N PHE A 135 -3.44 -2.60 -6.63
CA PHE A 135 -3.82 -2.96 -5.26
C PHE A 135 -5.34 -2.99 -5.16
N SER A 136 -5.88 -4.10 -4.71
CA SER A 136 -7.33 -4.31 -4.76
C SER A 136 -7.87 -5.22 -3.66
N ASP A 137 -9.15 -4.98 -3.34
CA ASP A 137 -9.96 -5.75 -2.41
C ASP A 137 -11.11 -6.43 -3.19
N PRO A 138 -11.27 -7.76 -3.10
CA PRO A 138 -12.27 -8.49 -3.87
C PRO A 138 -13.72 -8.15 -3.50
N LEU A 139 -13.97 -7.59 -2.32
CA LEU A 139 -15.30 -7.21 -1.85
C LEU A 139 -15.59 -5.71 -1.95
N CYS A 140 -14.58 -4.90 -2.32
CA CYS A 140 -14.78 -3.47 -2.56
C CYS A 140 -15.63 -3.25 -3.82
N PRO A 141 -16.79 -2.55 -3.73
CA PRO A 141 -17.68 -2.33 -4.89
C PRO A 141 -16.98 -1.65 -6.07
N PHE A 142 -16.12 -0.65 -5.79
CA PHE A 142 -15.35 0.04 -6.83
C PHE A 142 -14.34 -0.90 -7.51
N CYS A 143 -13.73 -1.81 -6.75
CA CYS A 143 -12.81 -2.80 -7.31
C CYS A 143 -13.54 -3.79 -8.22
N ARG A 144 -14.67 -4.31 -7.78
CA ARG A 144 -15.51 -5.25 -8.56
C ARG A 144 -15.94 -4.64 -9.90
N THR A 145 -16.25 -3.35 -9.92
CA THR A 145 -16.69 -2.67 -11.16
C THR A 145 -15.51 -2.36 -12.08
N PHE A 146 -14.37 -1.94 -11.52
CA PHE A 146 -13.27 -1.36 -12.29
C PHE A 146 -12.20 -2.40 -12.66
N VAL A 147 -11.71 -3.19 -11.69
CA VAL A 147 -10.46 -3.96 -11.87
C VAL A 147 -10.58 -5.07 -12.90
N PRO A 148 -11.66 -5.90 -12.94
CA PRO A 148 -11.82 -6.91 -13.98
C PRO A 148 -11.80 -6.30 -15.38
N LYS A 149 -12.51 -5.17 -15.57
CA LYS A 149 -12.56 -4.50 -16.86
C LYS A 149 -11.19 -3.94 -17.28
N ALA A 150 -10.45 -3.34 -16.35
CA ALA A 150 -9.12 -2.82 -16.62
C ALA A 150 -8.14 -3.96 -17.02
N ILE A 151 -8.19 -5.09 -16.31
CA ILE A 151 -7.38 -6.27 -16.64
C ILE A 151 -7.76 -6.80 -18.04
N GLU A 152 -9.06 -6.99 -18.32
CA GLU A 152 -9.50 -7.48 -19.63
C GLU A 152 -9.14 -6.52 -20.77
N ASP A 153 -9.21 -5.21 -20.55
CA ASP A 153 -8.77 -4.23 -21.54
C ASP A 153 -7.28 -4.36 -21.85
N MET A 154 -6.42 -4.49 -20.84
CA MET A 154 -4.97 -4.64 -21.02
C MET A 154 -4.59 -6.01 -21.61
N LYS A 155 -5.34 -7.06 -21.34
CA LYS A 155 -5.14 -8.41 -21.91
C LYS A 155 -5.31 -8.47 -23.42
N LYS A 156 -5.96 -7.49 -24.05
CA LYS A 156 -6.10 -7.42 -25.49
C LYS A 156 -4.75 -7.22 -26.21
N ASP A 157 -3.76 -6.66 -25.50
CA ASP A 157 -2.38 -6.52 -26.03
C ASP A 157 -1.36 -7.15 -25.06
N PRO A 158 -1.17 -8.48 -25.16
CA PRO A 158 -0.33 -9.23 -24.23
C PRO A 158 1.16 -8.92 -24.29
N LYS A 159 1.63 -8.27 -25.35
CA LYS A 159 3.03 -7.85 -25.49
C LYS A 159 3.28 -6.48 -24.88
N LYS A 160 2.24 -5.72 -24.64
CA LYS A 160 2.34 -4.34 -24.17
C LYS A 160 2.37 -4.22 -22.66
N PHE A 161 1.62 -5.06 -21.94
CA PHE A 161 1.41 -4.93 -20.50
C PHE A 161 1.89 -6.15 -19.71
N ALA A 162 2.62 -5.90 -18.61
CA ALA A 162 2.81 -6.82 -17.50
C ALA A 162 1.92 -6.35 -16.34
N ILE A 163 0.96 -7.18 -15.93
CA ILE A 163 -0.02 -6.82 -14.89
C ILE A 163 0.35 -7.55 -13.60
N TYR A 164 0.68 -6.79 -12.57
CA TYR A 164 0.98 -7.25 -11.23
C TYR A 164 -0.19 -6.93 -10.31
N TYR A 165 -0.66 -7.91 -9.56
CA TYR A 165 -1.79 -7.76 -8.66
C TYR A 165 -1.35 -7.96 -7.20
N TYR A 166 -1.72 -7.01 -6.37
CA TYR A 166 -1.43 -7.01 -4.94
C TYR A 166 -2.74 -7.05 -4.17
N HIS A 167 -2.93 -8.10 -3.42
CA HIS A 167 -4.06 -8.21 -2.54
C HIS A 167 -3.97 -7.18 -1.43
N PHE A 168 -4.99 -6.33 -1.31
CA PHE A 168 -5.07 -5.30 -0.29
C PHE A 168 -6.48 -5.27 0.31
N PRO A 169 -6.86 -6.30 1.11
CA PRO A 169 -8.17 -6.37 1.73
C PRO A 169 -8.33 -5.27 2.78
N LEU A 170 -9.42 -4.54 2.71
CA LEU A 170 -9.80 -3.51 3.69
C LEU A 170 -10.47 -4.19 4.89
N ALA A 171 -9.69 -4.89 5.72
CA ALA A 171 -10.16 -5.78 6.78
C ALA A 171 -11.18 -5.16 7.74
N SER A 172 -11.09 -3.87 8.03
CA SER A 172 -12.05 -3.15 8.88
C SER A 172 -13.42 -2.94 8.20
N LEU A 173 -13.44 -2.86 6.87
CA LEU A 173 -14.66 -2.68 6.07
C LEU A 173 -15.18 -4.03 5.57
N HIS A 174 -14.31 -4.92 5.17
CA HIS A 174 -14.60 -6.20 4.55
C HIS A 174 -13.80 -7.34 5.22
N PRO A 175 -14.14 -7.76 6.44
CA PRO A 175 -13.42 -8.84 7.14
C PRO A 175 -13.27 -10.12 6.31
N ALA A 176 -14.31 -10.51 5.57
CA ALA A 176 -14.30 -11.69 4.71
C ALA A 176 -13.24 -11.62 3.59
N ALA A 177 -12.85 -10.42 3.15
CA ALA A 177 -11.86 -10.25 2.11
C ALA A 177 -10.48 -10.79 2.50
N VAL A 178 -10.15 -10.82 3.78
CA VAL A 178 -8.88 -11.40 4.28
C VAL A 178 -8.82 -12.89 3.99
N GLY A 179 -9.89 -13.63 4.36
CA GLY A 179 -9.99 -15.06 4.11
C GLY A 179 -10.02 -15.38 2.61
N LEU A 180 -10.79 -14.62 1.83
CA LEU A 180 -10.85 -14.76 0.37
C LEU A 180 -9.50 -14.53 -0.29
N THR A 181 -8.75 -13.52 0.15
CA THR A 181 -7.42 -13.22 -0.35
C THR A 181 -6.44 -14.36 -0.09
N LYS A 182 -6.40 -14.87 1.15
CA LYS A 182 -5.52 -15.99 1.49
C LYS A 182 -5.92 -17.27 0.72
N ALA A 183 -7.21 -17.52 0.53
CA ALA A 183 -7.70 -18.62 -0.30
C ALA A 183 -7.27 -18.46 -1.77
N ALA A 184 -7.29 -17.24 -2.30
CA ALA A 184 -6.82 -16.94 -3.65
C ALA A 184 -5.32 -17.25 -3.81
N ILE A 185 -4.50 -16.78 -2.88
CA ILE A 185 -3.05 -17.05 -2.85
C ILE A 185 -2.80 -18.57 -2.79
N ALA A 186 -3.50 -19.29 -1.90
CA ALA A 186 -3.38 -20.74 -1.78
C ALA A 186 -3.74 -21.46 -3.10
N ALA A 187 -4.82 -21.03 -3.76
CA ALA A 187 -5.24 -21.60 -5.04
C ALA A 187 -4.22 -21.34 -6.16
N GLU A 188 -3.63 -20.14 -6.21
CA GLU A 188 -2.55 -19.79 -7.15
C GLU A 188 -1.30 -20.64 -6.92
N MET A 189 -0.90 -20.83 -5.66
CA MET A 189 0.22 -21.71 -5.30
C MET A 189 -0.04 -23.18 -5.68
N GLN A 190 -1.30 -23.63 -5.69
CA GLN A 190 -1.72 -24.93 -6.19
C GLN A 190 -1.84 -24.99 -7.73
N GLY A 191 -1.47 -23.90 -8.43
CA GLY A 191 -1.44 -23.83 -9.90
C GLY A 191 -2.75 -23.42 -10.56
N ARG A 192 -3.77 -23.00 -9.81
CA ARG A 192 -5.03 -22.49 -10.37
C ARG A 192 -4.77 -21.21 -11.17
N LYS A 193 -5.26 -21.13 -12.39
CA LYS A 193 -5.16 -19.96 -13.28
C LYS A 193 -6.37 -19.04 -13.11
N ASN A 194 -6.19 -17.76 -13.47
CA ASN A 194 -7.24 -16.72 -13.49
C ASN A 194 -7.94 -16.48 -12.13
N VAL A 195 -7.28 -16.81 -11.01
CA VAL A 195 -7.87 -16.69 -9.66
C VAL A 195 -8.36 -15.27 -9.40
N VAL A 196 -7.56 -14.26 -9.74
CA VAL A 196 -7.90 -12.85 -9.48
C VAL A 196 -9.22 -12.44 -10.13
N LEU A 197 -9.46 -12.80 -11.39
CA LEU A 197 -10.72 -12.45 -12.07
C LEU A 197 -11.92 -13.22 -11.52
N ASP A 198 -11.71 -14.49 -11.17
CA ASP A 198 -12.78 -15.32 -10.58
C ASP A 198 -13.10 -14.89 -9.14
N LEU A 199 -12.10 -14.38 -8.41
CA LEU A 199 -12.26 -13.90 -7.03
C LEU A 199 -13.33 -12.78 -6.92
N TYR A 200 -13.44 -11.91 -7.92
CA TYR A 200 -14.47 -10.85 -7.95
C TYR A 200 -15.90 -11.37 -8.13
N LYS A 201 -16.06 -12.64 -8.50
CA LYS A 201 -17.36 -13.30 -8.67
C LYS A 201 -17.88 -13.94 -7.38
N VAL A 202 -17.05 -14.01 -6.34
CA VAL A 202 -17.43 -14.62 -5.06
C VAL A 202 -18.49 -13.77 -4.37
N GLU A 203 -19.64 -14.36 -4.09
CA GLU A 203 -20.74 -13.74 -3.37
C GLU A 203 -20.73 -14.21 -1.92
N ILE A 204 -20.55 -13.25 -1.00
CA ILE A 204 -20.53 -13.47 0.44
C ILE A 204 -20.80 -12.14 1.17
N ASP A 205 -21.34 -12.22 2.39
CA ASP A 205 -21.40 -11.05 3.25
C ASP A 205 -19.96 -10.55 3.56
N ALA A 206 -19.72 -9.29 3.25
CA ALA A 206 -18.41 -8.67 3.49
C ALA A 206 -18.00 -8.66 4.97
N LYS A 207 -18.98 -8.80 5.89
CA LYS A 207 -18.78 -8.87 7.34
C LYS A 207 -18.56 -10.29 7.88
N GLU A 208 -18.67 -11.32 7.04
CA GLU A 208 -18.44 -12.70 7.47
C GLU A 208 -17.00 -12.88 7.99
N THR A 209 -16.86 -13.58 9.11
CA THR A 209 -15.57 -13.87 9.75
C THR A 209 -15.29 -15.36 9.90
N ASN A 210 -16.31 -16.20 9.70
CA ASN A 210 -16.15 -17.65 9.75
C ASN A 210 -15.40 -18.14 8.52
N ILE A 211 -14.20 -18.67 8.72
CA ILE A 211 -13.32 -19.11 7.63
C ILE A 211 -13.94 -20.24 6.80
N GLU A 212 -14.69 -21.14 7.41
CA GLU A 212 -15.30 -22.28 6.72
C GLU A 212 -16.34 -21.79 5.71
N LYS A 213 -17.20 -20.83 6.10
CA LYS A 213 -18.17 -20.21 5.21
C LYS A 213 -17.52 -19.41 4.08
N ILE A 214 -16.41 -18.71 4.40
CA ILE A 214 -15.63 -17.97 3.41
C ILE A 214 -15.06 -18.93 2.37
N LEU A 215 -14.48 -20.06 2.82
CA LEU A 215 -13.93 -21.08 1.93
C LEU A 215 -15.01 -21.84 1.15
N GLU A 216 -16.17 -22.08 1.73
CA GLU A 216 -17.31 -22.65 1.01
C GLU A 216 -17.71 -21.77 -0.19
N ALA A 217 -17.92 -20.47 0.04
CA ALA A 217 -18.26 -19.51 -1.02
C ALA A 217 -17.15 -19.42 -2.08
N PHE A 218 -15.89 -19.35 -1.67
CA PHE A 218 -14.73 -19.33 -2.55
C PHE A 218 -14.64 -20.59 -3.40
N ASN A 219 -14.66 -21.76 -2.78
CA ASN A 219 -14.54 -23.07 -3.45
C ASN A 219 -15.68 -23.31 -4.43
N LYS A 220 -16.92 -22.96 -4.04
CA LYS A 220 -18.08 -23.05 -4.90
C LYS A 220 -17.91 -22.20 -6.16
N THR A 221 -17.43 -20.97 -6.01
CA THR A 221 -17.30 -20.02 -7.13
C THR A 221 -16.15 -20.38 -8.04
N LEU A 222 -15.00 -20.79 -7.49
CA LEU A 222 -13.79 -21.06 -8.27
C LEU A 222 -13.64 -22.53 -8.68
N GLY A 223 -14.48 -23.44 -8.19
CA GLY A 223 -14.36 -24.88 -8.43
C GLY A 223 -13.11 -25.48 -7.79
N THR A 224 -12.73 -25.00 -6.61
CA THR A 224 -11.54 -25.43 -5.85
C THR A 224 -11.91 -26.24 -4.62
N LYS A 225 -10.90 -26.70 -3.86
CA LYS A 225 -11.06 -27.41 -2.58
C LYS A 225 -10.10 -26.87 -1.53
N ILE A 226 -9.94 -25.55 -1.48
CA ILE A 226 -9.09 -24.90 -0.50
C ILE A 226 -9.62 -25.15 0.91
N THR A 227 -8.73 -25.53 1.81
CA THR A 227 -9.03 -25.87 3.22
C THR A 227 -8.51 -24.79 4.16
N PRO A 228 -8.96 -24.78 5.42
CA PRO A 228 -8.38 -23.89 6.46
C PRO A 228 -6.86 -24.11 6.63
N ALA A 229 -6.36 -25.33 6.45
CA ALA A 229 -4.93 -25.63 6.53
C ALA A 229 -4.14 -24.99 5.37
N ASP A 230 -4.71 -24.98 4.14
CA ASP A 230 -4.08 -24.30 3.00
C ASP A 230 -3.96 -22.80 3.25
N VAL A 231 -4.99 -22.17 3.80
CA VAL A 231 -5.01 -20.74 4.14
C VAL A 231 -4.04 -20.39 5.27
N ALA A 232 -3.83 -21.32 6.21
CA ALA A 232 -2.89 -21.17 7.31
C ALA A 232 -1.43 -21.49 6.94
N ASN A 233 -1.16 -21.87 5.68
CA ASN A 233 0.19 -22.17 5.21
C ASN A 233 1.12 -20.94 5.36
N PRO A 234 2.32 -21.09 5.96
CA PRO A 234 3.28 -20.00 6.14
C PRO A 234 3.67 -19.27 4.84
N GLU A 235 3.72 -19.96 3.70
CA GLU A 235 4.03 -19.32 2.41
C GLU A 235 2.85 -18.44 1.92
N VAL A 236 1.61 -18.82 2.20
CA VAL A 236 0.43 -17.98 1.94
C VAL A 236 0.50 -16.73 2.80
N GLU A 237 0.83 -16.86 4.08
CA GLU A 237 0.97 -15.74 4.99
C GLU A 237 2.12 -14.79 4.56
N LYS A 238 3.24 -15.35 4.14
CA LYS A 238 4.39 -14.61 3.63
C LYS A 238 4.04 -13.79 2.39
N HIS A 239 3.34 -14.39 1.42
CA HIS A 239 2.89 -13.70 0.22
C HIS A 239 1.86 -12.60 0.55
N PHE A 240 0.90 -12.90 1.42
CA PHE A 240 -0.08 -11.93 1.89
C PHE A 240 0.59 -10.72 2.57
N ASN A 241 1.51 -10.97 3.49
CA ASN A 241 2.25 -9.92 4.19
C ASN A 241 3.21 -9.15 3.28
N PHE A 242 3.74 -9.78 2.22
CA PHE A 242 4.50 -9.06 1.21
C PHE A 242 3.64 -8.01 0.51
N ALA A 243 2.43 -8.36 0.07
CA ALA A 243 1.52 -7.41 -0.58
C ALA A 243 1.15 -6.23 0.34
N LEU A 244 0.87 -6.51 1.62
CA LEU A 244 0.58 -5.47 2.61
C LEU A 244 1.78 -4.55 2.88
N ARG A 245 3.00 -5.11 2.95
CA ARG A 245 4.23 -4.32 3.11
C ARG A 245 4.47 -3.41 1.90
N VAL A 246 4.32 -3.94 0.68
CA VAL A 246 4.46 -3.12 -0.53
C VAL A 246 3.41 -2.00 -0.54
N ALA A 247 2.16 -2.29 -0.16
CA ALA A 247 1.12 -1.28 -0.03
C ALA A 247 1.49 -0.17 0.97
N ASP A 248 2.05 -0.53 2.14
CA ASP A 248 2.51 0.44 3.14
C ASP A 248 3.68 1.28 2.62
N GLU A 249 4.68 0.66 1.96
CA GLU A 249 5.81 1.37 1.37
C GLU A 249 5.35 2.34 0.27
N MET A 250 4.36 1.93 -0.54
CA MET A 250 3.77 2.73 -1.61
C MET A 250 2.69 3.71 -1.13
N MET A 251 2.46 3.80 0.17
CA MET A 251 1.46 4.67 0.80
C MET A 251 0.03 4.44 0.24
N VAL A 252 -0.30 3.21 -0.10
CA VAL A 252 -1.65 2.84 -0.56
C VAL A 252 -2.63 2.96 0.60
N GLN A 253 -3.66 3.80 0.45
CA GLN A 253 -4.64 4.09 1.50
C GLN A 253 -6.04 3.57 1.18
N GLY A 254 -6.24 3.01 -0.01
CA GLY A 254 -7.55 2.52 -0.45
C GLY A 254 -7.49 1.76 -1.76
N THR A 255 -8.61 1.21 -2.14
CA THR A 255 -8.74 0.36 -3.32
C THR A 255 -9.86 0.82 -4.25
N PRO A 256 -9.71 0.66 -5.58
CA PRO A 256 -8.50 0.21 -6.25
C PRO A 256 -7.45 1.32 -6.31
N SER A 257 -6.16 0.97 -6.12
CA SER A 257 -5.03 1.84 -6.39
C SER A 257 -4.19 1.25 -7.51
N MET A 258 -3.69 2.10 -8.42
CA MET A 258 -2.90 1.68 -9.56
C MET A 258 -1.58 2.45 -9.65
N PHE A 259 -0.56 1.74 -10.10
CA PHE A 259 0.72 2.32 -10.49
C PHE A 259 0.99 1.91 -11.93
N PHE A 260 1.37 2.88 -12.74
CA PHE A 260 1.72 2.72 -14.13
C PHE A 260 3.19 3.11 -14.34
N ASP A 261 4.00 2.19 -14.83
CA ASP A 261 5.46 2.37 -15.01
C ASP A 261 6.14 2.99 -13.76
N GLY A 262 5.80 2.45 -12.60
CA GLY A 262 6.36 2.85 -11.32
C GLY A 262 5.73 4.08 -10.67
N LYS A 263 4.86 4.82 -11.36
CA LYS A 263 4.22 6.04 -10.84
C LYS A 263 2.75 5.80 -10.47
N ALA A 264 2.29 6.43 -9.41
CA ALA A 264 0.89 6.36 -9.00
C ALA A 264 -0.03 6.92 -10.11
N ASP A 265 -0.98 6.11 -10.58
CA ASP A 265 -2.01 6.52 -11.55
C ASP A 265 -3.32 6.85 -10.83
N LYS A 266 -3.47 8.10 -10.39
CA LYS A 266 -4.68 8.58 -9.72
C LYS A 266 -5.93 8.47 -10.61
N SER A 267 -5.75 8.66 -11.92
CA SER A 267 -6.83 8.56 -12.90
C SER A 267 -7.25 7.12 -13.16
N LYS A 268 -6.37 6.17 -12.92
CA LYS A 268 -6.51 4.74 -13.26
C LYS A 268 -6.78 4.51 -14.75
N THR A 269 -6.31 5.42 -15.60
CA THR A 269 -6.57 5.40 -17.05
C THR A 269 -5.32 5.53 -17.91
N MET A 270 -4.12 5.60 -17.29
CA MET A 270 -2.87 5.74 -18.06
C MET A 270 -2.68 4.60 -19.07
N TYR A 271 -3.08 3.37 -18.70
CA TYR A 271 -3.01 2.22 -19.60
C TYR A 271 -3.83 2.42 -20.90
N LYS A 272 -4.91 3.23 -20.87
CA LYS A 272 -5.72 3.55 -22.07
C LYS A 272 -5.02 4.54 -23.00
N LYS A 273 -4.16 5.42 -22.45
CA LYS A 273 -3.45 6.43 -23.25
C LYS A 273 -2.32 5.84 -24.09
N VAL A 274 -1.94 4.60 -23.83
CA VAL A 274 -0.87 3.89 -24.52
C VAL A 274 -1.38 2.69 -25.34
N GLN A 275 -2.70 2.46 -25.36
CA GLN A 275 -3.34 1.44 -26.22
C GLN A 275 -3.25 1.79 -27.71
#